data_a817ab26804fa60b2244befe13e45c00
#
_entry.id   a817ab26804fa60b2244befe13e45c00
#
_cell.length_a   1.000
_cell.length_b   1.000
_cell.length_c   1.000
_cell.angle_alpha   90.00
_cell.angle_beta   90.00
_cell.angle_gamma   90.00
#
_symmetry.space_group_name_H-M   'P 1'
#
loop_
_entity.id
_entity.type
_entity.pdbx_description
1 polymer ?
#
loop_
_entity_poly.entity_id
_entity_poly.type
_entity_poly.pdbx_seq_one_letter_code
_entity_poly.pdbx_strand_id
1 'polypeptide(L)'
;MDVAHIYESFQSNASSDWNKISLVSYWKIGQRIVEVEQGNQEKASYGDRILIQLSKDLNKRFGKGFSDRNLRYMRRFFQFYKLGKIRPELSWSHYRALLLVEDDKVRNGLEKEAIANSWSHRELLLKAQFVLRKSGFGAVSELDKEFSRDGDKELYRLKRPVLGLFTFRVIQNFSSNLERSVPNLDLGFDVRIESVLGDRSKFPIGSIVSVDKNQKGYSFQKISGNKRLYTYKAFLEKIVDGDTLLVTIDLGFHIFIQQRLRLRGLDAPELGTKEGASAKRFVEAQLKNCSFLLIKTYGSDKYDRYLVDVIYLKNENDVSIVMKNGLFLNQEILNKGFAEPI
;
A
#
# COMPACT_ATOMS: atom_id res chain seq x y z
N MET A 1 -11.60 5.69 33.28
CA MET A 1 -10.63 6.35 32.34
C MET A 1 -11.06 6.00 30.94
N ASP A 2 -11.26 7.00 30.05
CA ASP A 2 -11.74 6.80 28.69
C ASP A 2 -10.60 6.31 27.79
N VAL A 3 -10.88 5.44 26.80
CA VAL A 3 -9.93 4.92 25.83
C VAL A 3 -9.20 6.05 25.08
N ALA A 4 -9.92 7.12 24.76
CA ALA A 4 -9.35 8.32 24.13
C ALA A 4 -8.28 8.97 25.00
N HIS A 5 -8.55 9.14 26.30
CA HIS A 5 -7.61 9.72 27.25
C HIS A 5 -6.35 8.85 27.46
N ILE A 6 -6.51 7.52 27.43
CA ILE A 6 -5.37 6.59 27.46
C ILE A 6 -4.45 6.86 26.26
N TYR A 7 -4.98 6.98 25.05
CA TYR A 7 -4.17 7.21 23.86
C TYR A 7 -3.52 8.60 23.83
N GLU A 8 -4.24 9.64 24.23
CA GLU A 8 -3.70 11.02 24.32
C GLU A 8 -2.54 11.14 25.32
N SER A 9 -2.68 10.51 26.50
CA SER A 9 -1.63 10.54 27.53
C SER A 9 -0.33 9.89 27.06
N PHE A 10 -0.40 8.97 26.08
CA PHE A 10 0.79 8.35 25.47
C PHE A 10 1.38 9.17 24.34
N GLN A 11 0.57 9.87 23.55
CA GLN A 11 1.08 10.78 22.52
C GLN A 11 1.86 11.96 23.10
N SER A 12 1.45 12.49 24.24
CA SER A 12 2.12 13.60 24.92
C SER A 12 3.46 13.23 25.55
N ASN A 13 3.69 11.93 25.83
CA ASN A 13 4.91 11.42 26.45
C ASN A 13 5.91 10.83 25.45
N ALA A 14 5.85 11.22 24.18
CA ALA A 14 6.69 10.73 23.09
C ALA A 14 8.18 11.10 23.30
N SER A 15 8.88 10.30 24.10
CA SER A 15 10.32 10.18 24.15
C SER A 15 10.81 8.99 23.31
N SER A 16 12.09 8.81 23.14
CA SER A 16 12.85 8.02 22.21
C SER A 16 12.41 6.56 21.86
N ASP A 17 11.37 6.01 22.50
CA ASP A 17 10.95 4.61 22.27
C ASP A 17 9.46 4.52 21.88
N TRP A 18 9.14 5.06 20.70
CA TRP A 18 7.78 5.07 20.16
C TRP A 18 7.12 3.68 20.10
N ASN A 19 7.89 2.63 19.76
CA ASN A 19 7.35 1.28 19.66
C ASN A 19 6.85 0.76 21.01
N LYS A 20 7.65 0.90 22.06
CA LYS A 20 7.30 0.51 23.42
C LYS A 20 6.07 1.25 23.92
N ILE A 21 6.02 2.56 23.70
CA ILE A 21 4.90 3.42 24.11
C ILE A 21 3.62 2.98 23.41
N SER A 22 3.67 2.73 22.09
CA SER A 22 2.51 2.26 21.33
C SER A 22 2.01 0.91 21.81
N LEU A 23 2.89 -0.06 22.07
CA LEU A 23 2.52 -1.38 22.58
C LEU A 23 1.83 -1.30 23.95
N VAL A 24 2.36 -0.48 24.86
CA VAL A 24 1.77 -0.25 26.17
C VAL A 24 0.38 0.39 26.05
N SER A 25 0.22 1.35 25.13
CA SER A 25 -1.09 1.99 24.91
C SER A 25 -2.12 1.00 24.36
N TYR A 26 -1.74 0.17 23.37
CA TYR A 26 -2.63 -0.86 22.82
C TYR A 26 -3.02 -1.91 23.87
N TRP A 27 -2.10 -2.28 24.75
CA TRP A 27 -2.38 -3.19 25.86
C TRP A 27 -3.41 -2.57 26.82
N LYS A 28 -3.24 -1.30 27.24
CA LYS A 28 -4.16 -0.60 28.12
C LYS A 28 -5.54 -0.35 27.49
N ILE A 29 -5.58 -0.09 26.18
CA ILE A 29 -6.85 -0.02 25.45
C ILE A 29 -7.55 -1.39 25.48
N GLY A 30 -6.81 -2.47 25.26
CA GLY A 30 -7.33 -3.83 25.37
C GLY A 30 -7.85 -4.15 26.78
N GLN A 31 -7.14 -3.74 27.83
CA GLN A 31 -7.57 -3.84 29.22
C GLN A 31 -8.92 -3.14 29.43
N ARG A 32 -9.04 -1.90 28.97
CA ARG A 32 -10.25 -1.13 29.14
C ARG A 32 -11.45 -1.72 28.42
N ILE A 33 -11.23 -2.29 27.23
CA ILE A 33 -12.27 -3.01 26.49
C ILE A 33 -12.79 -4.19 27.34
N VAL A 34 -11.89 -5.03 27.86
CA VAL A 34 -12.26 -6.21 28.67
C VAL A 34 -12.97 -5.80 29.96
N GLU A 35 -12.51 -4.77 30.66
CA GLU A 35 -13.17 -4.24 31.87
C GLU A 35 -14.62 -3.80 31.62
N VAL A 36 -14.86 -3.12 30.48
CA VAL A 36 -16.21 -2.67 30.10
C VAL A 36 -17.09 -3.86 29.71
N GLU A 37 -16.53 -4.85 28.99
CA GLU A 37 -17.26 -6.07 28.63
C GLU A 37 -17.64 -6.90 29.85
N GLN A 38 -16.78 -7.00 30.87
CA GLN A 38 -17.04 -7.75 32.10
C GLN A 38 -18.01 -7.01 33.06
N GLY A 39 -18.00 -5.67 33.05
CA GLY A 39 -18.92 -4.86 33.85
C GLY A 39 -20.37 -4.90 33.37
N ASN A 40 -20.58 -5.26 32.10
CA ASN A 40 -21.91 -5.39 31.48
C ASN A 40 -22.22 -6.88 31.25
N GLN A 41 -22.89 -7.54 32.19
CA GLN A 41 -23.21 -8.98 32.18
C GLN A 41 -24.18 -9.42 31.07
N GLU A 42 -24.52 -8.60 30.09
CA GLU A 42 -25.42 -8.95 28.99
C GLU A 42 -24.71 -9.19 27.65
N LYS A 43 -24.70 -10.45 27.26
CA LYS A 43 -24.55 -11.05 25.90
C LYS A 43 -23.40 -10.60 24.99
N ALA A 44 -22.71 -11.56 24.37
CA ALA A 44 -21.66 -11.42 23.35
C ALA A 44 -22.02 -10.45 22.20
N SER A 45 -23.27 -10.36 21.80
CA SER A 45 -23.76 -9.41 20.78
C SER A 45 -23.68 -7.93 21.21
N TYR A 46 -23.58 -7.63 22.50
CA TYR A 46 -23.43 -6.27 23.01
C TYR A 46 -21.97 -5.80 22.90
N GLY A 47 -21.00 -6.69 23.16
CA GLY A 47 -19.58 -6.39 23.04
C GLY A 47 -19.18 -6.00 21.60
N ASP A 48 -19.71 -6.67 20.60
CA ASP A 48 -19.44 -6.37 19.20
C ASP A 48 -19.98 -5.00 18.76
N ARG A 49 -21.17 -4.61 19.21
CA ARG A 49 -21.73 -3.27 18.96
C ARG A 49 -20.89 -2.16 19.60
N ILE A 50 -20.38 -2.39 20.82
CA ILE A 50 -19.49 -1.45 21.50
C ILE A 50 -18.21 -1.24 20.70
N LEU A 51 -17.57 -2.30 20.21
CA LEU A 51 -16.34 -2.19 19.43
C LEU A 51 -16.55 -1.43 18.12
N ILE A 52 -17.67 -1.66 17.43
CA ILE A 52 -18.03 -0.92 16.21
C ILE A 52 -18.23 0.57 16.50
N GLN A 53 -18.94 0.91 17.56
CA GLN A 53 -19.18 2.31 17.95
C GLN A 53 -17.87 2.96 18.39
N LEU A 54 -17.08 2.30 19.23
CA LEU A 54 -15.77 2.77 19.69
C LEU A 54 -14.80 2.99 18.52
N SER A 55 -14.82 2.09 17.53
CA SER A 55 -14.04 2.24 16.29
C SER A 55 -14.40 3.52 15.54
N LYS A 56 -15.69 3.82 15.37
CA LYS A 56 -16.14 5.04 14.70
C LYS A 56 -15.66 6.30 15.43
N ASP A 57 -15.81 6.32 16.75
CA ASP A 57 -15.48 7.47 17.58
C ASP A 57 -13.96 7.73 17.62
N LEU A 58 -13.16 6.67 17.80
CA LEU A 58 -11.70 6.78 17.81
C LEU A 58 -11.11 7.12 16.44
N ASN A 59 -11.63 6.54 15.35
CA ASN A 59 -11.18 6.88 14.01
C ASN A 59 -11.51 8.33 13.62
N LYS A 60 -12.64 8.86 14.10
CA LYS A 60 -12.99 10.27 13.91
C LYS A 60 -12.03 11.21 14.64
N ARG A 61 -11.58 10.82 15.85
CA ARG A 61 -10.72 11.65 16.72
C ARG A 61 -9.23 11.53 16.41
N PHE A 62 -8.74 10.32 16.12
CA PHE A 62 -7.30 10.01 15.99
C PHE A 62 -6.89 9.50 14.60
N GLY A 63 -7.82 9.40 13.67
CA GLY A 63 -7.54 8.90 12.34
C GLY A 63 -7.46 7.37 12.24
N LYS A 64 -6.89 6.88 11.14
CA LYS A 64 -6.80 5.45 10.84
C LYS A 64 -5.92 4.72 11.87
N GLY A 65 -6.38 3.61 12.42
CA GLY A 65 -5.63 2.80 13.40
C GLY A 65 -6.53 2.11 14.42
N PHE A 66 -7.77 2.56 14.56
CA PHE A 66 -8.74 2.05 15.54
C PHE A 66 -9.93 1.36 14.87
N SER A 67 -9.68 0.56 13.79
CA SER A 67 -10.73 -0.30 13.25
C SER A 67 -11.24 -1.26 14.35
N ASP A 68 -12.50 -1.67 14.26
CA ASP A 68 -13.09 -2.68 15.17
C ASP A 68 -12.23 -3.93 15.28
N ARG A 69 -11.65 -4.35 14.15
CA ARG A 69 -10.69 -5.44 14.08
C ARG A 69 -9.42 -5.15 14.89
N ASN A 70 -8.81 -3.97 14.77
CA ASN A 70 -7.61 -3.64 15.54
C ASN A 70 -7.92 -3.54 17.04
N LEU A 71 -9.11 -3.09 17.41
CA LEU A 71 -9.59 -3.10 18.79
C LEU A 71 -9.76 -4.53 19.33
N ARG A 72 -10.23 -5.48 18.51
CA ARG A 72 -10.27 -6.91 18.86
C ARG A 72 -8.85 -7.48 19.09
N TYR A 73 -7.86 -7.11 18.27
CA TYR A 73 -6.46 -7.48 18.53
C TYR A 73 -5.93 -6.86 19.82
N MET A 74 -6.23 -5.61 20.14
CA MET A 74 -5.84 -4.97 21.39
C MET A 74 -6.46 -5.68 22.60
N ARG A 75 -7.76 -6.07 22.52
CA ARG A 75 -8.45 -6.88 23.52
C ARG A 75 -7.73 -8.23 23.75
N ARG A 76 -7.44 -8.95 22.67
CA ARG A 76 -6.74 -10.25 22.71
C ARG A 76 -5.30 -10.10 23.23
N PHE A 77 -4.65 -9.00 22.90
CA PHE A 77 -3.31 -8.68 23.38
C PHE A 77 -3.28 -8.55 24.90
N PHE A 78 -4.24 -7.85 25.50
CA PHE A 78 -4.40 -7.81 26.96
C PHE A 78 -4.66 -9.19 27.55
N GLN A 79 -5.51 -10.01 26.92
CA GLN A 79 -5.84 -11.35 27.39
C GLN A 79 -4.65 -12.31 27.39
N PHE A 80 -3.76 -12.20 26.38
CA PHE A 80 -2.66 -13.14 26.16
C PHE A 80 -1.34 -12.70 26.78
N TYR A 81 -1.13 -11.41 26.98
CA TYR A 81 0.14 -10.87 27.47
C TYR A 81 -0.02 -10.07 28.77
N LYS A 82 0.88 -10.35 29.72
CA LYS A 82 1.03 -9.48 30.89
C LYS A 82 1.89 -8.26 30.51
N LEU A 83 1.54 -7.07 31.02
CA LEU A 83 2.22 -5.82 30.66
C LEU A 83 3.76 -5.91 30.80
N GLY A 84 4.28 -6.52 31.88
CA GLY A 84 5.71 -6.68 32.11
C GLY A 84 6.42 -7.72 31.21
N LYS A 85 5.68 -8.46 30.36
CA LYS A 85 6.22 -9.44 29.42
C LYS A 85 6.23 -8.96 27.97
N ILE A 86 5.78 -7.74 27.71
CA ILE A 86 5.82 -7.16 26.37
C ILE A 86 7.25 -6.84 26.00
N ARG A 87 7.68 -7.32 24.83
CA ARG A 87 9.03 -7.14 24.28
C ARG A 87 9.05 -5.98 23.30
N PRO A 88 9.77 -4.88 23.58
CA PRO A 88 9.83 -3.73 22.70
C PRO A 88 10.61 -3.98 21.38
N GLU A 89 11.36 -5.07 21.30
CA GLU A 89 12.04 -5.53 20.09
C GLU A 89 11.06 -5.97 18.99
N LEU A 90 9.84 -6.31 19.38
CA LEU A 90 8.75 -6.69 18.45
C LEU A 90 7.79 -5.53 18.22
N SER A 91 7.42 -5.30 16.96
CA SER A 91 6.42 -4.31 16.60
C SER A 91 4.99 -4.80 16.86
N TRP A 92 4.01 -3.89 16.79
CA TRP A 92 2.59 -4.26 16.85
C TRP A 92 2.20 -5.32 15.80
N SER A 93 2.78 -5.25 14.59
CA SER A 93 2.54 -6.24 13.54
C SER A 93 3.04 -7.64 13.92
N HIS A 94 4.16 -7.74 14.62
CA HIS A 94 4.65 -9.03 15.14
C HIS A 94 3.68 -9.60 16.19
N TYR A 95 3.23 -8.77 17.13
CA TYR A 95 2.25 -9.21 18.13
C TYR A 95 0.95 -9.68 17.49
N ARG A 96 0.47 -9.00 16.47
CA ARG A 96 -0.73 -9.44 15.71
C ARG A 96 -0.56 -10.82 15.09
N ALA A 97 0.64 -11.16 14.57
CA ALA A 97 0.94 -12.49 14.07
C ALA A 97 0.97 -13.54 15.19
N LEU A 98 1.57 -13.21 16.34
CA LEU A 98 1.61 -14.09 17.53
C LEU A 98 0.22 -14.34 18.12
N LEU A 99 -0.66 -13.34 18.08
CA LEU A 99 -2.02 -13.46 18.60
C LEU A 99 -2.90 -14.45 17.80
N LEU A 100 -2.47 -14.93 16.65
CA LEU A 100 -3.11 -16.03 15.93
C LEU A 100 -2.91 -17.39 16.64
N VAL A 101 -1.85 -17.53 17.42
CA VAL A 101 -1.48 -18.77 18.10
C VAL A 101 -2.03 -18.78 19.52
N GLU A 102 -2.97 -19.68 19.80
CA GLU A 102 -3.63 -19.79 21.11
C GLU A 102 -2.72 -20.44 22.16
N ASP A 103 -1.99 -21.46 21.79
CA ASP A 103 -1.08 -22.16 22.69
C ASP A 103 0.05 -21.26 23.17
N ASP A 104 0.09 -21.02 24.48
CA ASP A 104 1.07 -20.16 25.12
C ASP A 104 2.51 -20.63 24.95
N LYS A 105 2.76 -21.94 24.96
CA LYS A 105 4.13 -22.48 24.82
C LYS A 105 4.63 -22.25 23.41
N VAL A 106 3.78 -22.55 22.43
CA VAL A 106 4.09 -22.36 21.00
C VAL A 106 4.29 -20.88 20.69
N ARG A 107 3.38 -20.02 21.16
CA ARG A 107 3.45 -18.56 20.98
C ARG A 107 4.72 -17.98 21.57
N ASN A 108 5.08 -18.37 22.80
CA ASN A 108 6.32 -17.94 23.47
C ASN A 108 7.57 -18.48 22.76
N GLY A 109 7.51 -19.68 22.17
CA GLY A 109 8.57 -20.22 21.33
C GLY A 109 8.81 -19.36 20.10
N LEU A 110 7.75 -19.08 19.33
CA LEU A 110 7.80 -18.21 18.14
C LEU A 110 8.29 -16.78 18.47
N GLU A 111 7.85 -16.22 19.61
CA GLU A 111 8.31 -14.92 20.08
C GLU A 111 9.82 -14.88 20.31
N LYS A 112 10.38 -15.89 21.01
CA LYS A 112 11.81 -16.00 21.27
C LYS A 112 12.61 -16.17 19.98
N GLU A 113 12.14 -17.03 19.07
CA GLU A 113 12.80 -17.26 17.79
C GLU A 113 12.76 -16.00 16.91
N ALA A 114 11.64 -15.27 16.91
CA ALA A 114 11.51 -14.02 16.15
C ALA A 114 12.53 -12.97 16.61
N ILE A 115 12.74 -12.83 17.92
CA ILE A 115 13.73 -11.93 18.48
C ILE A 115 15.14 -12.40 18.16
N ALA A 116 15.46 -13.69 18.42
CA ALA A 116 16.79 -14.25 18.24
C ALA A 116 17.27 -14.19 16.79
N ASN A 117 16.35 -14.38 15.83
CA ASN A 117 16.65 -14.40 14.41
C ASN A 117 16.29 -13.09 13.71
N SER A 118 15.84 -12.07 14.44
CA SER A 118 15.39 -10.78 13.88
C SER A 118 14.39 -10.95 12.74
N TRP A 119 13.40 -11.86 12.92
CA TRP A 119 12.40 -12.09 11.89
C TRP A 119 11.56 -10.84 11.64
N SER A 120 11.27 -10.58 10.38
CA SER A 120 10.22 -9.64 10.01
C SER A 120 8.84 -10.16 10.48
N HIS A 121 7.88 -9.27 10.66
CA HIS A 121 6.51 -9.67 11.04
C HIS A 121 5.92 -10.72 10.08
N ARG A 122 6.35 -10.70 8.82
CA ARG A 122 5.88 -11.62 7.79
C ARG A 122 6.48 -13.00 7.92
N GLU A 123 7.78 -13.12 8.21
CA GLU A 123 8.40 -14.42 8.51
C GLU A 123 7.75 -15.04 9.72
N LEU A 124 7.52 -14.24 10.77
CA LEU A 124 6.80 -14.69 11.94
C LEU A 124 5.37 -15.13 11.63
N LEU A 125 4.64 -14.38 10.78
CA LEU A 125 3.30 -14.75 10.35
C LEU A 125 3.28 -16.09 9.60
N LEU A 126 4.22 -16.31 8.67
CA LEU A 126 4.36 -17.57 7.94
C LEU A 126 4.66 -18.74 8.88
N LYS A 127 5.54 -18.53 9.86
CA LYS A 127 5.85 -19.54 10.89
C LYS A 127 4.64 -19.86 11.77
N ALA A 128 3.92 -18.83 12.23
CA ALA A 128 2.69 -19.01 13.01
C ALA A 128 1.64 -19.79 12.21
N GLN A 129 1.42 -19.46 10.94
CA GLN A 129 0.50 -20.19 10.06
C GLN A 129 0.94 -21.64 9.80
N PHE A 130 2.25 -21.88 9.63
CA PHE A 130 2.79 -23.24 9.46
C PHE A 130 2.54 -24.09 10.68
N VAL A 131 2.78 -23.57 11.88
CA VAL A 131 2.54 -24.28 13.15
C VAL A 131 1.06 -24.59 13.32
N LEU A 132 0.17 -23.64 13.04
CA LEU A 132 -1.28 -23.84 13.11
C LEU A 132 -1.77 -24.97 12.16
N ARG A 133 -1.19 -25.07 10.95
CA ARG A 133 -1.50 -26.14 10.00
C ARG A 133 -0.99 -27.49 10.47
N LYS A 134 0.18 -27.56 11.11
CA LYS A 134 0.83 -28.81 11.55
C LYS A 134 0.21 -29.40 12.81
N SER A 135 -0.31 -28.57 13.71
CA SER A 135 -0.89 -29.01 14.99
C SER A 135 -2.29 -29.62 14.87
N GLY A 136 -2.81 -29.79 13.65
CA GLY A 136 -4.13 -30.41 13.44
C GLY A 136 -5.30 -29.58 14.03
N PHE A 137 -5.02 -28.40 14.59
CA PHE A 137 -6.00 -27.39 14.96
C PHE A 137 -6.63 -26.82 13.68
N GLY A 138 -7.19 -27.68 12.87
CA GLY A 138 -8.01 -27.36 11.71
C GLY A 138 -9.39 -26.78 12.07
N ALA A 139 -9.64 -26.53 13.32
CA ALA A 139 -10.68 -25.64 13.77
C ALA A 139 -10.09 -24.27 14.02
N VAL A 140 -9.81 -23.57 12.92
CA VAL A 140 -9.80 -22.11 12.94
C VAL A 140 -11.10 -21.73 13.65
N SER A 141 -11.02 -21.12 14.86
CA SER A 141 -12.20 -20.65 15.59
C SER A 141 -13.05 -19.82 14.63
N GLU A 142 -14.35 -19.68 14.85
CA GLU A 142 -15.19 -18.83 13.98
C GLU A 142 -14.63 -17.43 13.90
N LEU A 143 -14.00 -16.93 14.97
CA LEU A 143 -13.18 -15.71 15.01
C LEU A 143 -11.98 -15.79 14.04
N ASP A 144 -11.30 -16.94 13.96
CA ASP A 144 -10.17 -17.13 13.03
C ASP A 144 -10.62 -17.34 11.59
N LYS A 145 -11.83 -17.86 11.35
CA LYS A 145 -12.46 -17.89 10.00
C LYS A 145 -12.88 -16.49 9.56
N GLU A 146 -13.36 -15.68 10.46
CA GLU A 146 -13.62 -14.26 10.29
C GLU A 146 -12.29 -13.48 10.13
N PHE A 147 -11.26 -13.85 10.89
CA PHE A 147 -9.88 -13.34 10.79
C PHE A 147 -9.18 -13.78 9.49
N SER A 148 -9.42 -14.97 8.98
CA SER A 148 -8.78 -15.50 7.76
C SER A 148 -9.50 -15.10 6.47
N ARG A 149 -10.80 -14.78 6.51
CA ARG A 149 -11.60 -14.51 5.30
C ARG A 149 -11.46 -13.10 4.75
N ASP A 150 -11.19 -12.08 5.59
CA ASP A 150 -11.22 -10.69 5.14
C ASP A 150 -9.99 -9.85 5.47
N GLY A 151 -9.09 -10.30 6.31
CA GLY A 151 -8.23 -9.33 6.97
C GLY A 151 -6.80 -9.23 6.49
N ASP A 152 -6.13 -10.30 6.17
CA ASP A 152 -4.72 -10.22 5.77
C ASP A 152 -4.54 -9.94 4.29
N LYS A 153 -5.56 -10.20 3.46
CA LYS A 153 -5.58 -9.78 2.06
C LYS A 153 -5.95 -8.30 1.88
N GLU A 154 -6.76 -7.74 2.76
CA GLU A 154 -7.24 -6.35 2.61
C GLU A 154 -6.34 -5.30 3.23
N LEU A 155 -5.58 -5.61 4.30
CA LEU A 155 -4.72 -4.64 4.98
C LEU A 155 -3.55 -4.16 4.11
N TYR A 156 -3.12 -4.95 3.13
CA TYR A 156 -1.98 -4.66 2.25
C TYR A 156 -2.31 -4.82 0.77
N ARG A 157 -3.61 -4.78 0.41
CA ARG A 157 -4.00 -4.86 -0.98
C ARG A 157 -3.98 -3.48 -1.61
N LEU A 158 -2.95 -3.22 -2.36
CA LEU A 158 -2.92 -2.05 -3.24
C LEU A 158 -4.03 -2.19 -4.28
N LYS A 159 -4.78 -1.12 -4.47
CA LYS A 159 -5.78 -1.10 -5.52
C LYS A 159 -5.08 -1.08 -6.87
N ARG A 160 -5.33 -2.12 -7.70
CA ARG A 160 -4.83 -2.16 -9.06
C ARG A 160 -5.26 -0.91 -9.81
N PRO A 161 -4.35 -0.23 -10.54
CA PRO A 161 -4.68 1.00 -11.26
C PRO A 161 -5.64 0.73 -12.43
N VAL A 162 -6.48 1.73 -12.70
CA VAL A 162 -7.21 1.78 -13.98
C VAL A 162 -6.28 2.42 -14.99
N LEU A 163 -5.94 1.68 -16.03
CA LEU A 163 -5.02 2.11 -17.06
C LEU A 163 -5.77 2.79 -18.23
N GLY A 164 -5.14 3.77 -18.82
CA GLY A 164 -5.60 4.45 -20.03
C GLY A 164 -4.39 5.09 -20.71
N LEU A 165 -3.76 4.35 -21.63
CA LEU A 165 -2.57 4.81 -22.30
C LEU A 165 -2.83 6.08 -23.08
N PHE A 166 -1.88 7.01 -23.07
CA PHE A 166 -1.94 8.30 -23.75
C PHE A 166 -3.23 9.09 -23.41
N THR A 167 -3.54 9.17 -22.12
CA THR A 167 -4.67 9.94 -21.62
C THR A 167 -4.17 11.15 -20.84
N PHE A 168 -4.52 12.34 -21.29
CA PHE A 168 -3.96 13.60 -20.87
C PHE A 168 -5.03 14.62 -20.45
N ARG A 169 -4.62 15.60 -19.65
CA ARG A 169 -5.47 16.73 -19.25
C ARG A 169 -5.21 17.93 -20.16
N VAL A 170 -6.29 18.61 -20.54
CA VAL A 170 -6.22 19.90 -21.21
C VAL A 170 -6.04 20.98 -20.15
N ILE A 171 -4.96 21.74 -20.25
CA ILE A 171 -4.61 22.82 -19.31
C ILE A 171 -4.49 24.16 -20.04
N GLN A 172 -4.54 25.25 -19.27
CA GLN A 172 -4.30 26.59 -19.77
C GLN A 172 -2.82 26.85 -20.01
N ASN A 173 -2.47 27.58 -21.06
CA ASN A 173 -1.10 28.08 -21.22
C ASN A 173 -0.85 29.24 -20.25
N PHE A 174 0.32 29.24 -19.59
CA PHE A 174 0.76 30.30 -18.69
C PHE A 174 1.60 31.39 -19.40
N SER A 175 1.66 31.41 -20.72
CA SER A 175 2.37 32.48 -21.44
C SER A 175 1.68 33.84 -21.24
N SER A 176 2.35 34.73 -20.52
CA SER A 176 1.83 36.04 -20.07
C SER A 176 1.57 37.05 -21.17
N ASN A 177 1.92 36.78 -22.43
CA ASN A 177 1.94 37.76 -23.50
C ASN A 177 0.98 37.50 -24.67
N LEU A 178 0.05 36.57 -24.56
CA LEU A 178 -0.90 36.28 -25.63
C LEU A 178 -2.35 36.45 -25.15
N GLU A 179 -3.05 37.44 -25.70
CA GLU A 179 -4.49 37.69 -25.53
C GLU A 179 -5.39 36.47 -25.94
N ARG A 180 -4.78 35.37 -26.38
CA ARG A 180 -5.47 34.10 -26.71
C ARG A 180 -4.80 32.95 -25.98
N SER A 181 -5.37 32.52 -24.88
CA SER A 181 -4.92 31.31 -24.20
C SER A 181 -5.12 30.09 -25.09
N VAL A 182 -4.03 29.52 -25.57
CA VAL A 182 -4.02 28.27 -26.33
C VAL A 182 -4.09 27.10 -25.33
N PRO A 183 -5.06 26.17 -25.46
CA PRO A 183 -5.06 24.99 -24.59
C PRO A 183 -3.87 24.10 -24.89
N ASN A 184 -3.18 23.67 -23.84
CA ASN A 184 -2.06 22.75 -23.87
C ASN A 184 -2.50 21.38 -23.38
N LEU A 185 -1.78 20.33 -23.78
CA LEU A 185 -1.87 19.02 -23.17
C LEU A 185 -0.79 18.91 -22.09
N ASP A 186 -1.22 18.55 -20.89
CA ASP A 186 -0.34 18.14 -19.80
C ASP A 186 0.01 16.66 -19.98
N LEU A 187 1.23 16.39 -20.39
CA LEU A 187 1.72 15.02 -20.58
C LEU A 187 2.23 14.40 -19.27
N GLY A 188 2.16 15.10 -18.14
CA GLY A 188 2.83 14.72 -16.89
C GLY A 188 4.33 15.03 -16.92
N PHE A 189 5.03 14.81 -15.80
CA PHE A 189 6.47 15.03 -15.67
C PHE A 189 6.92 16.46 -16.06
N ASP A 190 6.04 17.46 -15.82
CA ASP A 190 6.21 18.86 -16.23
C ASP A 190 6.36 19.08 -17.75
N VAL A 191 6.07 18.08 -18.56
CA VAL A 191 6.07 18.18 -20.01
C VAL A 191 4.69 18.60 -20.53
N ARG A 192 4.65 19.63 -21.35
CA ARG A 192 3.45 20.19 -21.96
C ARG A 192 3.62 20.32 -23.46
N ILE A 193 2.54 20.05 -24.20
CA ILE A 193 2.49 20.28 -25.64
C ILE A 193 1.48 21.33 -25.98
N GLU A 194 1.92 22.33 -26.74
CA GLU A 194 1.06 23.40 -27.25
C GLU A 194 0.32 22.97 -28.52
N SER A 195 -0.90 23.44 -28.65
CA SER A 195 -1.62 23.58 -29.94
C SER A 195 -1.85 22.36 -30.80
N VAL A 196 -1.84 21.13 -30.24
CA VAL A 196 -2.15 19.89 -31.02
C VAL A 196 -3.64 19.61 -31.17
N LEU A 197 -4.50 20.32 -30.43
CA LEU A 197 -5.95 20.02 -30.30
C LEU A 197 -6.84 20.68 -31.38
N GLY A 198 -6.38 21.05 -32.52
CA GLY A 198 -7.15 21.59 -33.65
C GLY A 198 -8.38 22.48 -33.28
N ASP A 199 -9.54 21.92 -33.07
CA ASP A 199 -10.75 22.61 -32.66
C ASP A 199 -10.86 22.77 -31.14
N ARG A 200 -10.59 23.97 -30.64
CA ARG A 200 -10.56 24.34 -29.22
C ARG A 200 -11.95 24.22 -28.54
N SER A 201 -13.03 24.36 -29.30
CA SER A 201 -14.37 24.31 -28.73
C SER A 201 -14.75 22.92 -28.24
N LYS A 202 -14.14 21.88 -28.82
CA LYS A 202 -14.38 20.48 -28.46
C LYS A 202 -13.67 20.05 -27.16
N PHE A 203 -12.59 20.72 -26.80
CA PHE A 203 -11.73 20.34 -25.69
C PHE A 203 -11.49 21.50 -24.72
N PRO A 204 -12.48 21.93 -23.95
CA PRO A 204 -12.32 23.00 -22.96
C PRO A 204 -11.27 22.62 -21.90
N ILE A 205 -10.69 23.65 -21.28
CA ILE A 205 -9.73 23.52 -20.17
C ILE A 205 -10.32 22.62 -19.07
N GLY A 206 -9.53 21.71 -18.52
CA GLY A 206 -9.94 20.71 -17.55
C GLY A 206 -10.48 19.41 -18.19
N SER A 207 -10.73 19.37 -19.50
CA SER A 207 -11.14 18.15 -20.20
C SER A 207 -10.02 17.10 -20.13
N ILE A 208 -10.42 15.84 -20.18
CA ILE A 208 -9.51 14.70 -20.31
C ILE A 208 -9.69 14.13 -21.70
N VAL A 209 -8.58 13.92 -22.38
CA VAL A 209 -8.55 13.42 -23.75
C VAL A 209 -7.69 12.16 -23.83
N SER A 210 -8.19 11.18 -24.56
CA SER A 210 -7.42 10.03 -25.05
C SER A 210 -6.85 10.40 -26.40
N VAL A 211 -5.61 10.00 -26.64
CA VAL A 211 -4.88 10.28 -27.89
C VAL A 211 -4.53 8.97 -28.57
N ASP A 212 -4.96 8.82 -29.82
CA ASP A 212 -4.63 7.69 -30.65
C ASP A 212 -3.79 8.16 -31.85
N LYS A 213 -2.73 7.41 -32.16
CA LYS A 213 -1.91 7.65 -33.36
C LYS A 213 -2.49 6.84 -34.53
N ASN A 214 -2.77 7.52 -35.62
CA ASN A 214 -3.23 6.91 -36.88
C ASN A 214 -2.30 7.30 -38.04
N GLN A 215 -2.59 6.81 -39.24
CA GLN A 215 -1.79 7.11 -40.43
C GLN A 215 -1.77 8.60 -40.83
N LYS A 216 -2.76 9.37 -40.40
CA LYS A 216 -2.90 10.82 -40.68
C LYS A 216 -2.37 11.71 -39.56
N GLY A 217 -1.82 11.13 -38.48
CA GLY A 217 -1.32 11.87 -37.31
C GLY A 217 -1.96 11.42 -36.02
N TYR A 218 -2.42 12.36 -35.21
CA TYR A 218 -3.04 12.10 -33.90
C TYR A 218 -4.54 12.44 -33.94
N SER A 219 -5.34 11.55 -33.36
CA SER A 219 -6.75 11.79 -33.11
C SER A 219 -7.02 11.92 -31.62
N PHE A 220 -7.97 12.78 -31.27
CA PHE A 220 -8.29 13.14 -29.88
C PHE A 220 -9.74 12.83 -29.59
N GLN A 221 -9.98 12.13 -28.48
CA GLN A 221 -11.32 11.80 -28.02
C GLN A 221 -11.49 12.25 -26.57
N LYS A 222 -12.53 13.04 -26.29
CA LYS A 222 -12.88 13.42 -24.93
C LYS A 222 -13.39 12.21 -24.15
N ILE A 223 -12.87 11.98 -22.96
CA ILE A 223 -13.29 10.89 -22.07
C ILE A 223 -13.74 11.43 -20.72
N SER A 224 -14.58 10.66 -20.03
CA SER A 224 -15.07 11.01 -18.70
C SER A 224 -14.17 10.44 -17.60
N GLY A 225 -13.96 11.24 -16.56
CA GLY A 225 -13.25 10.84 -15.34
C GLY A 225 -11.73 10.82 -15.46
N ASN A 226 -11.06 11.01 -14.34
CA ASN A 226 -9.60 11.17 -14.24
C ASN A 226 -8.83 9.86 -13.92
N LYS A 227 -9.52 8.74 -13.75
CA LYS A 227 -8.90 7.48 -13.31
C LYS A 227 -7.88 6.91 -14.30
N ARG A 228 -7.96 7.29 -15.58
CA ARG A 228 -7.07 6.82 -16.65
C ARG A 228 -5.88 7.73 -16.90
N LEU A 229 -5.83 8.93 -16.31
CA LEU A 229 -4.76 9.90 -16.51
C LEU A 229 -3.38 9.33 -16.16
N TYR A 230 -2.35 9.84 -16.85
CA TYR A 230 -0.94 9.60 -16.57
C TYR A 230 -0.55 8.12 -16.57
N THR A 231 -1.01 7.40 -17.57
CA THR A 231 -0.61 6.01 -17.86
C THR A 231 0.26 5.98 -19.09
N TYR A 232 1.43 5.36 -18.99
CA TYR A 232 2.44 5.38 -20.05
C TYR A 232 3.01 3.99 -20.32
N LYS A 233 3.54 3.82 -21.51
CA LYS A 233 4.47 2.74 -21.85
C LYS A 233 5.88 3.16 -21.39
N ALA A 234 6.59 2.27 -20.72
CA ALA A 234 7.94 2.54 -20.24
C ALA A 234 8.87 1.36 -20.54
N PHE A 235 10.13 1.66 -20.78
CA PHE A 235 11.18 0.69 -21.07
C PHE A 235 12.15 0.68 -19.89
N LEU A 236 12.40 -0.50 -19.33
CA LEU A 236 13.29 -0.66 -18.19
C LEU A 236 14.74 -0.47 -18.60
N GLU A 237 15.43 0.49 -17.99
CA GLU A 237 16.86 0.71 -18.16
C GLU A 237 17.67 0.03 -17.04
N LYS A 238 17.24 0.23 -15.80
CA LYS A 238 17.95 -0.30 -14.63
C LYS A 238 17.01 -0.44 -13.43
N ILE A 239 17.19 -1.51 -12.69
CA ILE A 239 16.63 -1.65 -11.33
C ILE A 239 17.66 -1.09 -10.36
N VAL A 240 17.31 0.00 -9.68
CA VAL A 240 18.18 0.69 -8.72
C VAL A 240 18.22 -0.12 -7.42
N ASP A 241 17.05 -0.37 -6.85
CA ASP A 241 16.82 -1.19 -5.66
C ASP A 241 15.48 -1.93 -5.73
N GLY A 242 14.99 -2.47 -4.60
CA GLY A 242 13.75 -3.26 -4.55
C GLY A 242 12.47 -2.47 -4.85
N ASP A 243 12.50 -1.16 -4.79
CA ASP A 243 11.33 -0.29 -5.02
C ASP A 243 11.59 0.89 -5.97
N THR A 244 12.77 0.98 -6.55
CA THR A 244 13.17 2.10 -7.42
C THR A 244 13.68 1.60 -8.78
N LEU A 245 13.06 2.09 -9.83
CA LEU A 245 13.37 1.76 -11.23
C LEU A 245 13.86 3.00 -11.97
N LEU A 246 14.84 2.84 -12.85
CA LEU A 246 15.21 3.80 -13.90
C LEU A 246 14.60 3.31 -15.20
N VAL A 247 13.80 4.15 -15.85
CA VAL A 247 13.06 3.79 -17.07
C VAL A 247 13.10 4.92 -18.09
N THR A 248 12.98 4.57 -19.37
CA THR A 248 12.63 5.49 -20.45
C THR A 248 11.14 5.43 -20.70
N ILE A 249 10.44 6.54 -20.59
CA ILE A 249 8.99 6.67 -20.66
C ILE A 249 8.59 7.27 -22.00
N ASP A 250 7.66 6.60 -22.69
CA ASP A 250 7.01 7.13 -23.90
C ASP A 250 5.80 7.99 -23.49
N LEU A 251 5.93 9.30 -23.63
CA LEU A 251 4.85 10.26 -23.36
C LEU A 251 3.89 10.42 -24.55
N GLY A 252 4.11 9.70 -25.64
CA GLY A 252 3.47 9.95 -26.92
C GLY A 252 4.13 11.11 -27.70
N PHE A 253 3.59 11.44 -28.86
CA PHE A 253 4.08 12.55 -29.70
C PHE A 253 5.57 12.49 -30.04
N HIS A 254 6.18 11.30 -30.02
CA HIS A 254 7.63 11.08 -30.18
C HIS A 254 8.48 11.70 -29.05
N ILE A 255 7.91 11.92 -27.89
CA ILE A 255 8.60 12.44 -26.71
C ILE A 255 8.93 11.28 -25.78
N PHE A 256 10.22 11.09 -25.51
CA PHE A 256 10.74 10.10 -24.58
C PHE A 256 11.52 10.82 -23.48
N ILE A 257 11.30 10.42 -22.25
CA ILE A 257 12.03 10.96 -21.10
C ILE A 257 12.60 9.83 -20.26
N GLN A 258 13.73 10.03 -19.64
CA GLN A 258 14.29 9.10 -18.68
C GLN A 258 13.97 9.58 -17.28
N GLN A 259 13.40 8.68 -16.45
CA GLN A 259 12.97 9.02 -15.09
C GLN A 259 13.31 7.92 -14.09
N ARG A 260 13.64 8.35 -12.86
CA ARG A 260 13.74 7.47 -11.71
C ARG A 260 12.39 7.44 -11.02
N LEU A 261 11.81 6.25 -10.93
CA LEU A 261 10.47 6.01 -10.40
C LEU A 261 10.54 5.22 -9.11
N ARG A 262 9.70 5.59 -8.12
CA ARG A 262 9.52 4.82 -6.89
C ARG A 262 8.18 4.07 -6.92
N LEU A 263 8.21 2.81 -6.57
CA LEU A 263 6.99 2.00 -6.47
C LEU A 263 6.11 2.51 -5.32
N ARG A 264 4.86 2.82 -5.62
CA ARG A 264 3.90 3.39 -4.68
C ARG A 264 3.39 2.35 -3.68
N GLY A 265 3.21 2.78 -2.41
CA GLY A 265 2.54 2.00 -1.37
C GLY A 265 3.39 0.89 -0.77
N LEU A 266 4.69 0.93 -0.98
CA LEU A 266 5.63 -0.04 -0.41
C LEU A 266 6.99 0.60 -0.13
N ASP A 267 7.74 0.00 0.79
CA ASP A 267 9.10 0.37 1.15
C ASP A 267 9.96 -0.89 1.19
N ALA A 268 10.95 -0.98 0.31
CA ALA A 268 11.85 -2.12 0.26
C ALA A 268 13.07 -1.85 1.15
N PRO A 269 13.67 -2.90 1.75
CA PRO A 269 14.90 -2.77 2.50
C PRO A 269 16.03 -2.20 1.63
N GLU A 270 16.93 -1.44 2.25
CA GLU A 270 18.03 -0.80 1.55
C GLU A 270 18.99 -1.81 0.90
N LEU A 271 19.55 -1.45 -0.26
CA LEU A 271 20.37 -2.33 -1.10
C LEU A 271 21.59 -2.90 -0.37
N GLY A 272 22.12 -2.20 0.65
CA GLY A 272 23.23 -2.65 1.47
C GLY A 272 22.93 -3.85 2.38
N THR A 273 21.67 -4.26 2.50
CA THR A 273 21.23 -5.39 3.30
C THR A 273 21.03 -6.65 2.45
N LYS A 274 21.03 -7.84 3.09
CA LYS A 274 20.72 -9.11 2.40
C LYS A 274 19.28 -9.11 1.87
N GLU A 275 18.37 -8.53 2.63
CA GLU A 275 16.95 -8.39 2.33
C GLU A 275 16.76 -7.47 1.10
N GLY A 276 17.42 -6.30 1.07
CA GLY A 276 17.37 -5.38 -0.06
C GLY A 276 17.95 -5.97 -1.34
N ALA A 277 19.07 -6.70 -1.22
CA ALA A 277 19.64 -7.45 -2.36
C ALA A 277 18.69 -8.55 -2.85
N SER A 278 17.92 -9.18 -1.97
CA SER A 278 16.92 -10.19 -2.33
C SER A 278 15.68 -9.56 -2.96
N ALA A 279 15.21 -8.43 -2.45
CA ALA A 279 14.13 -7.64 -3.06
C ALA A 279 14.48 -7.23 -4.49
N LYS A 280 15.68 -6.70 -4.70
CA LYS A 280 16.16 -6.31 -6.03
C LYS A 280 16.20 -7.51 -6.98
N ARG A 281 16.80 -8.65 -6.57
CA ARG A 281 16.83 -9.87 -7.39
C ARG A 281 15.44 -10.37 -7.74
N PHE A 282 14.48 -10.26 -6.83
CA PHE A 282 13.09 -10.60 -7.12
C PHE A 282 12.53 -9.72 -8.24
N VAL A 283 12.68 -8.39 -8.14
CA VAL A 283 12.22 -7.45 -9.17
C VAL A 283 12.91 -7.71 -10.51
N GLU A 284 14.22 -7.97 -10.52
CA GLU A 284 14.98 -8.36 -11.71
C GLU A 284 14.41 -9.62 -12.36
N ALA A 285 14.11 -10.64 -11.56
CA ALA A 285 13.52 -11.89 -12.05
C ALA A 285 12.11 -11.67 -12.62
N GLN A 286 11.30 -10.78 -11.99
CA GLN A 286 9.95 -10.50 -12.49
C GLN A 286 9.96 -9.70 -13.79
N LEU A 287 10.82 -8.71 -13.91
CA LEU A 287 10.87 -7.83 -15.08
C LEU A 287 11.75 -8.35 -16.23
N LYS A 288 12.49 -9.44 -16.01
CA LYS A 288 13.24 -10.14 -17.05
C LYS A 288 12.30 -10.59 -18.17
N ASN A 289 12.70 -10.36 -19.43
CA ASN A 289 11.94 -10.67 -20.63
C ASN A 289 10.62 -9.87 -20.78
N CYS A 290 10.50 -8.73 -20.14
CA CYS A 290 9.44 -7.78 -20.43
C CYS A 290 9.90 -6.83 -21.52
N SER A 291 9.17 -6.76 -22.63
CA SER A 291 9.48 -5.83 -23.73
C SER A 291 9.22 -4.38 -23.33
N PHE A 292 8.27 -4.17 -22.44
CA PHE A 292 7.91 -2.88 -21.87
C PHE A 292 7.13 -3.08 -20.56
N LEU A 293 6.97 -2.00 -19.85
CA LEU A 293 6.11 -1.87 -18.65
C LEU A 293 4.97 -0.89 -18.93
N LEU A 294 3.83 -1.07 -18.29
CA LEU A 294 2.82 -0.04 -18.19
C LEU A 294 2.92 0.59 -16.80
N ILE A 295 3.13 1.88 -16.78
CA ILE A 295 3.25 2.64 -15.53
C ILE A 295 2.11 3.64 -15.40
N LYS A 296 1.63 3.82 -14.17
CA LYS A 296 0.71 4.88 -13.80
C LYS A 296 1.31 5.74 -12.72
N THR A 297 1.39 7.05 -12.96
CA THR A 297 1.98 8.00 -12.02
C THR A 297 0.94 8.71 -11.16
N TYR A 298 1.34 9.16 -9.96
CA TYR A 298 0.45 9.80 -8.98
C TYR A 298 1.00 11.14 -8.42
N GLY A 299 2.17 11.55 -8.82
CA GLY A 299 2.89 12.69 -8.28
C GLY A 299 4.27 12.28 -7.78
N SER A 300 5.04 13.20 -7.23
CA SER A 300 6.37 12.93 -6.68
C SER A 300 6.36 12.76 -5.16
N ASP A 301 7.38 12.09 -4.65
CA ASP A 301 7.68 12.03 -3.22
C ASP A 301 8.52 13.27 -2.79
N LYS A 302 8.90 13.33 -1.52
CA LYS A 302 9.71 14.43 -0.96
C LYS A 302 11.14 14.54 -1.55
N TYR A 303 11.57 13.54 -2.32
CA TYR A 303 12.87 13.50 -3.01
C TYR A 303 12.71 13.65 -4.52
N ASP A 304 11.56 14.16 -4.95
CA ASP A 304 11.22 14.42 -6.36
C ASP A 304 11.23 13.16 -7.26
N ARG A 305 11.00 11.97 -6.66
CA ARG A 305 10.80 10.73 -7.41
C ARG A 305 9.31 10.52 -7.64
N TYR A 306 8.92 10.26 -8.88
CA TYR A 306 7.52 9.97 -9.19
C TYR A 306 7.08 8.64 -8.61
N LEU A 307 5.96 8.67 -7.88
CA LEU A 307 5.31 7.47 -7.33
C LEU A 307 4.51 6.77 -8.43
N VAL A 308 4.75 5.46 -8.60
CA VAL A 308 4.15 4.70 -9.69
C VAL A 308 3.56 3.37 -9.26
N ASP A 309 2.51 2.96 -9.95
CA ASP A 309 2.07 1.57 -10.06
C ASP A 309 2.63 0.99 -11.35
N VAL A 310 3.15 -0.24 -11.31
CA VAL A 310 3.76 -0.91 -12.45
C VAL A 310 2.98 -2.18 -12.79
N ILE A 311 2.58 -2.29 -14.06
CA ILE A 311 1.95 -3.47 -14.64
C ILE A 311 2.88 -4.03 -15.71
N TYR A 312 3.11 -5.34 -15.69
CA TYR A 312 4.01 -6.01 -16.61
C TYR A 312 3.48 -7.38 -17.04
N LEU A 313 3.96 -7.89 -18.17
CA LEU A 313 3.75 -9.26 -18.59
C LEU A 313 4.98 -9.72 -19.39
N LYS A 314 5.51 -10.90 -19.03
CA LYS A 314 6.71 -11.44 -19.68
C LYS A 314 6.37 -11.97 -21.07
N ASN A 315 7.31 -11.80 -22.01
CA ASN A 315 7.21 -12.30 -23.37
C ASN A 315 5.96 -11.83 -24.15
N GLU A 316 5.41 -10.68 -23.77
CA GLU A 316 4.23 -10.09 -24.40
C GLU A 316 4.58 -8.71 -24.98
N ASN A 317 4.11 -8.46 -26.21
CA ASN A 317 4.35 -7.22 -26.96
C ASN A 317 3.05 -6.43 -27.22
N ASP A 318 1.89 -7.07 -27.00
CA ASP A 318 0.60 -6.41 -27.18
C ASP A 318 0.20 -5.64 -25.92
N VAL A 319 0.08 -4.33 -26.06
CA VAL A 319 -0.31 -3.41 -24.99
C VAL A 319 -1.69 -3.77 -24.41
N SER A 320 -2.64 -4.16 -25.25
CA SER A 320 -4.01 -4.48 -24.83
C SER A 320 -4.04 -5.74 -23.95
N ILE A 321 -3.20 -6.72 -24.30
CA ILE A 321 -3.03 -7.94 -23.50
C ILE A 321 -2.38 -7.61 -22.16
N VAL A 322 -1.31 -6.80 -22.15
CA VAL A 322 -0.66 -6.36 -20.88
C VAL A 322 -1.61 -5.55 -20.02
N MET A 323 -2.41 -4.64 -20.58
CA MET A 323 -3.42 -3.88 -19.84
C MET A 323 -4.45 -4.79 -19.16
N LYS A 324 -4.89 -5.84 -19.83
CA LYS A 324 -5.92 -6.76 -19.35
C LYS A 324 -5.37 -7.80 -18.38
N ASN A 325 -4.28 -8.47 -18.74
CA ASN A 325 -3.76 -9.68 -18.11
C ASN A 325 -2.47 -9.47 -17.32
N GLY A 326 -1.82 -8.30 -17.46
CA GLY A 326 -0.53 -8.00 -16.82
C GLY A 326 -0.57 -8.15 -15.30
N LEU A 327 0.55 -8.46 -14.71
CA LEU A 327 0.74 -8.61 -13.27
C LEU A 327 1.00 -7.25 -12.61
N PHE A 328 0.58 -7.08 -11.38
CA PHE A 328 0.78 -5.83 -10.62
C PHE A 328 2.00 -5.95 -9.72
N LEU A 329 3.15 -5.43 -10.18
CA LEU A 329 4.45 -5.57 -9.53
C LEU A 329 4.44 -5.11 -8.07
N ASN A 330 3.87 -3.93 -7.79
CA ASN A 330 3.82 -3.38 -6.43
C ASN A 330 3.15 -4.37 -5.45
N GLN A 331 2.04 -4.99 -5.86
CA GLN A 331 1.36 -5.97 -5.02
C GLN A 331 2.13 -7.28 -4.89
N GLU A 332 2.82 -7.71 -5.95
CA GLU A 332 3.59 -8.97 -5.89
C GLU A 332 4.79 -8.88 -4.95
N ILE A 333 5.49 -7.73 -4.94
CA ILE A 333 6.59 -7.46 -4.01
C ILE A 333 6.09 -7.56 -2.57
N LEU A 334 4.94 -6.93 -2.25
CA LEU A 334 4.30 -7.04 -0.94
C LEU A 334 3.87 -8.47 -0.62
N ASN A 335 3.23 -9.16 -1.57
CA ASN A 335 2.75 -10.54 -1.37
C ASN A 335 3.89 -11.53 -1.10
N LYS A 336 5.08 -11.27 -1.64
CA LYS A 336 6.27 -12.10 -1.47
C LYS A 336 7.15 -11.71 -0.27
N GLY A 337 6.87 -10.55 0.36
CA GLY A 337 7.57 -10.08 1.55
C GLY A 337 8.90 -9.40 1.29
N PHE A 338 9.07 -8.91 0.10
CA PHE A 338 10.27 -8.17 -0.26
C PHE A 338 10.17 -6.67 0.04
N ALA A 339 9.03 -6.19 0.50
CA ALA A 339 8.82 -4.82 0.96
C ALA A 339 7.71 -4.74 2.01
N GLU A 340 7.72 -3.68 2.79
CA GLU A 340 6.67 -3.33 3.74
C GLU A 340 5.69 -2.33 3.12
N PRO A 341 4.38 -2.36 3.48
CA PRO A 341 3.43 -1.36 3.02
C PRO A 341 3.59 -0.04 3.78
N ILE A 342 3.45 1.08 3.06
CA ILE A 342 3.48 2.44 3.59
C ILE A 342 2.17 3.19 3.30
#